data_1bfd63fdd7e0ab43131cfecf0810a4be
#
_entry.id   1bfd63fdd7e0ab43131cfecf0810a4be
#
_cell.length_a   1.000
_cell.length_b   1.000
_cell.length_c   1.000
_cell.angle_alpha   90.00
_cell.angle_beta   90.00
_cell.angle_gamma   90.00
#
_symmetry.space_group_name_H-M   'P 1'
#
loop_
_entity.id
_entity.type
_entity.pdbx_description
1 polymer ?
#
loop_
_entity_poly.entity_id
_entity_poly.type
_entity_poly.pdbx_seq_one_letter_code
_entity_poly.pdbx_strand_id
1 'polypeptide(L)'
;MGKIIALANQKGGVGKTTTTMNLGASLATLEKSVLFVDADPQANASSGLGVDIKEVECSLYECIVNKTDVRDAIYTTDIDNLDIIPSHIDLVGAEIEMLNMDNREKILRQLLEPIRADYDYILIDCSPSLGLITVNALSAADSVIIPVQCEYFALEGISKLLNTIKIIKNKLNPALEIEGFLLTMYDSRLRLANQIYDEVKRHFQELVFKTVIQRNVKLSESPSHGLPVILYDADSTGSKNHLALAKEIISKNS
;
A
#
# COMPACT_ATOMS: atom_id res chain seq x y z
N MET A 1 16.78 3.15 -9.74
CA MET A 1 16.34 1.86 -9.18
C MET A 1 15.02 2.12 -8.48
N GLY A 2 13.96 1.40 -8.86
CA GLY A 2 12.62 1.65 -8.37
C GLY A 2 12.51 1.61 -6.83
N LYS A 3 11.70 2.48 -6.26
CA LYS A 3 11.48 2.52 -4.82
C LYS A 3 10.30 1.63 -4.43
N ILE A 4 10.52 0.70 -3.51
CA ILE A 4 9.48 -0.20 -2.99
C ILE A 4 8.90 0.41 -1.71
N ILE A 5 7.60 0.71 -1.72
CA ILE A 5 6.88 1.31 -0.59
C ILE A 5 5.73 0.39 -0.17
N ALA A 6 5.74 -0.08 1.08
CA ALA A 6 4.60 -0.82 1.63
C ALA A 6 3.62 0.13 2.32
N LEU A 7 2.32 -0.14 2.20
CA LEU A 7 1.29 0.55 2.98
C LEU A 7 0.75 -0.42 4.04
N ALA A 8 1.04 -0.16 5.31
CA ALA A 8 0.73 -1.09 6.39
C ALA A 8 0.07 -0.41 7.60
N ASN A 9 -0.92 -1.06 8.16
CA ASN A 9 -1.49 -0.76 9.48
C ASN A 9 -2.30 -1.97 9.95
N GLN A 10 -2.17 -2.32 11.24
CA GLN A 10 -2.92 -3.42 11.86
C GLN A 10 -4.44 -3.17 11.89
N LYS A 11 -4.86 -1.92 11.97
CA LYS A 11 -6.27 -1.57 12.02
C LYS A 11 -6.88 -1.70 10.62
N GLY A 12 -7.97 -2.47 10.51
CA GLY A 12 -8.79 -2.50 9.31
C GLY A 12 -9.52 -1.17 9.09
N GLY A 13 -9.84 -0.85 7.82
CA GLY A 13 -10.64 0.33 7.50
C GLY A 13 -9.95 1.68 7.65
N VAL A 14 -8.63 1.73 7.80
CA VAL A 14 -7.88 3.01 7.91
C VAL A 14 -7.53 3.62 6.54
N GLY A 15 -7.99 3.02 5.44
CA GLY A 15 -7.75 3.53 4.09
C GLY A 15 -6.43 3.07 3.46
N LYS A 16 -5.84 1.92 3.86
CA LYS A 16 -4.65 1.35 3.21
C LYS A 16 -4.88 1.17 1.71
N THR A 17 -5.75 0.25 1.35
CA THR A 17 -6.10 -0.08 -0.03
C THR A 17 -6.51 1.15 -0.84
N THR A 18 -7.42 1.98 -0.28
CA THR A 18 -7.84 3.23 -0.92
C THR A 18 -6.65 4.14 -1.21
N THR A 19 -5.73 4.28 -0.24
CA THR A 19 -4.53 5.12 -0.42
C THR A 19 -3.58 4.49 -1.44
N THR A 20 -3.32 3.19 -1.37
CA THR A 20 -2.37 2.52 -2.27
C THR A 20 -2.82 2.64 -3.72
N MET A 21 -4.09 2.33 -4.01
CA MET A 21 -4.69 2.45 -5.35
C MET A 21 -4.60 3.88 -5.90
N ASN A 22 -5.07 4.83 -5.12
CA ASN A 22 -5.16 6.22 -5.58
C ASN A 22 -3.79 6.91 -5.61
N LEU A 23 -2.84 6.52 -4.77
CA LEU A 23 -1.45 6.94 -4.86
C LEU A 23 -0.80 6.38 -6.13
N GLY A 24 -0.96 5.08 -6.41
CA GLY A 24 -0.44 4.44 -7.62
C GLY A 24 -0.94 5.14 -8.88
N ALA A 25 -2.25 5.33 -9.00
CA ALA A 25 -2.86 6.05 -10.12
C ALA A 25 -2.39 7.51 -10.23
N SER A 26 -2.20 8.19 -9.08
CA SER A 26 -1.70 9.57 -9.08
C SER A 26 -0.24 9.68 -9.49
N LEU A 27 0.62 8.72 -9.08
CA LEU A 27 2.01 8.65 -9.53
C LEU A 27 2.08 8.37 -11.04
N ALA A 28 1.27 7.43 -11.54
CA ALA A 28 1.18 7.09 -12.95
C ALA A 28 0.72 8.30 -13.80
N THR A 29 -0.26 9.06 -13.33
CA THR A 29 -0.69 10.33 -13.95
C THR A 29 0.42 11.39 -13.97
N LEU A 30 1.38 11.31 -13.06
CA LEU A 30 2.59 12.15 -13.03
C LEU A 30 3.76 11.52 -13.80
N GLU A 31 3.47 10.65 -14.77
CA GLU A 31 4.43 10.01 -15.68
C GLU A 31 5.48 9.14 -14.97
N LYS A 32 5.12 8.54 -13.80
CA LYS A 32 5.94 7.54 -13.12
C LYS A 32 5.50 6.15 -13.52
N SER A 33 6.46 5.26 -13.83
CA SER A 33 6.19 3.84 -14.03
C SER A 33 5.94 3.19 -12.66
N VAL A 34 4.76 2.61 -12.46
CA VAL A 34 4.32 2.09 -11.16
C VAL A 34 3.87 0.64 -11.28
N LEU A 35 4.38 -0.22 -10.39
CA LEU A 35 3.82 -1.53 -10.16
C LEU A 35 3.04 -1.52 -8.84
N PHE A 36 1.79 -1.94 -8.91
CA PHE A 36 0.97 -2.21 -7.75
C PHE A 36 1.05 -3.70 -7.38
N VAL A 37 1.27 -4.04 -6.12
CA VAL A 37 1.26 -5.41 -5.61
C VAL A 37 0.15 -5.53 -4.57
N ASP A 38 -0.90 -6.26 -4.90
CA ASP A 38 -1.99 -6.56 -3.97
C ASP A 38 -1.61 -7.75 -3.09
N ALA A 39 -1.27 -7.47 -1.83
CA ALA A 39 -0.88 -8.48 -0.84
C ALA A 39 -1.98 -8.72 0.21
N ASP A 40 -3.23 -8.36 -0.09
CA ASP A 40 -4.40 -8.69 0.73
C ASP A 40 -5.20 -9.81 0.05
N PRO A 41 -5.42 -10.96 0.70
CA PRO A 41 -6.22 -12.07 0.15
C PRO A 41 -7.64 -11.68 -0.28
N GLN A 42 -8.16 -10.56 0.22
CA GLN A 42 -9.48 -10.06 -0.17
C GLN A 42 -9.51 -9.49 -1.60
N ALA A 43 -8.35 -9.24 -2.23
CA ALA A 43 -8.20 -8.72 -3.58
C ALA A 43 -9.03 -7.45 -3.87
N ASN A 44 -9.26 -6.64 -2.83
CA ASN A 44 -10.05 -5.42 -2.95
C ASN A 44 -9.36 -4.36 -3.82
N ALA A 45 -8.03 -4.30 -3.78
CA ALA A 45 -7.27 -3.40 -4.63
C ALA A 45 -7.33 -3.83 -6.09
N SER A 46 -7.15 -5.13 -6.35
CA SER A 46 -7.22 -5.70 -7.70
C SER A 46 -8.57 -5.41 -8.35
N SER A 47 -9.67 -5.73 -7.66
CA SER A 47 -11.03 -5.42 -8.14
C SER A 47 -11.26 -3.91 -8.31
N GLY A 48 -10.74 -3.11 -7.38
CA GLY A 48 -10.88 -1.65 -7.40
C GLY A 48 -10.08 -0.96 -8.52
N LEU A 49 -9.10 -1.64 -9.12
CA LEU A 49 -8.36 -1.22 -10.31
C LEU A 49 -8.89 -1.87 -11.61
N GLY A 50 -10.07 -2.49 -11.55
CA GLY A 50 -10.74 -3.03 -12.73
C GLY A 50 -10.32 -4.45 -13.13
N VAL A 51 -9.47 -5.14 -12.33
CA VAL A 51 -9.08 -6.51 -12.63
C VAL A 51 -10.22 -7.48 -12.30
N ASP A 52 -10.65 -8.27 -13.27
CA ASP A 52 -11.56 -9.38 -13.03
C ASP A 52 -10.79 -10.57 -12.43
N ILE A 53 -10.92 -10.75 -11.12
CA ILE A 53 -10.21 -11.80 -10.37
C ILE A 53 -10.51 -13.21 -10.89
N LYS A 54 -11.65 -13.42 -11.55
CA LYS A 54 -12.03 -14.72 -12.12
C LYS A 54 -11.25 -15.08 -13.39
N GLU A 55 -10.72 -14.07 -14.06
CA GLU A 55 -9.90 -14.21 -15.28
C GLU A 55 -8.39 -14.19 -14.99
N VAL A 56 -8.00 -14.02 -13.72
CA VAL A 56 -6.60 -14.04 -13.30
C VAL A 56 -6.06 -15.47 -13.33
N GLU A 57 -5.14 -15.77 -14.24
CA GLU A 57 -4.49 -17.08 -14.35
C GLU A 57 -3.28 -17.21 -13.41
N CYS A 58 -2.58 -16.11 -13.15
CA CYS A 58 -1.42 -16.05 -12.26
C CYS A 58 -1.53 -14.85 -11.34
N SER A 59 -1.54 -15.08 -10.04
CA SER A 59 -1.61 -14.05 -9.00
C SER A 59 -0.34 -14.06 -8.14
N LEU A 60 -0.28 -13.21 -7.14
CA LEU A 60 0.79 -13.23 -6.15
C LEU A 60 0.92 -14.60 -5.46
N TYR A 61 -0.18 -15.35 -5.32
CA TYR A 61 -0.16 -16.69 -4.73
C TYR A 61 0.70 -17.66 -5.55
N GLU A 62 0.51 -17.74 -6.88
CA GLU A 62 1.29 -18.62 -7.75
C GLU A 62 2.77 -18.28 -7.72
N CYS A 63 3.11 -17.01 -7.66
CA CYS A 63 4.51 -16.57 -7.53
C CYS A 63 5.15 -17.03 -6.22
N ILE A 64 4.41 -16.95 -5.11
CA ILE A 64 4.92 -17.33 -3.77
C ILE A 64 5.00 -18.84 -3.62
N VAL A 65 3.93 -19.56 -3.96
CA VAL A 65 3.76 -20.99 -3.65
C VAL A 65 4.28 -21.87 -4.78
N ASN A 66 3.86 -21.60 -6.00
CA ASN A 66 4.19 -22.41 -7.17
C ASN A 66 5.52 -22.00 -7.82
N LYS A 67 6.16 -20.91 -7.33
CA LYS A 67 7.42 -20.35 -7.87
C LYS A 67 7.32 -19.97 -9.35
N THR A 68 6.15 -19.55 -9.77
CA THR A 68 5.92 -18.98 -11.11
C THR A 68 6.74 -17.69 -11.25
N ASP A 69 7.24 -17.40 -12.47
CA ASP A 69 7.95 -16.13 -12.71
C ASP A 69 7.03 -14.95 -12.40
N VAL A 70 7.52 -14.00 -11.61
CA VAL A 70 6.74 -12.82 -11.23
C VAL A 70 6.25 -12.02 -12.43
N ARG A 71 6.93 -12.10 -13.57
CA ARG A 71 6.53 -11.44 -14.82
C ARG A 71 5.23 -11.99 -15.39
N ASP A 72 4.95 -13.28 -15.15
CA ASP A 72 3.71 -13.91 -15.60
C ASP A 72 2.48 -13.45 -14.78
N ALA A 73 2.71 -12.85 -13.60
CA ALA A 73 1.66 -12.30 -12.74
C ALA A 73 1.47 -10.79 -12.92
N ILE A 74 2.19 -10.14 -13.85
CA ILE A 74 2.04 -8.70 -14.10
C ILE A 74 0.95 -8.49 -15.14
N TYR A 75 -0.09 -7.78 -14.74
CA TYR A 75 -1.20 -7.37 -15.62
C TYR A 75 -1.13 -5.85 -15.82
N THR A 76 -1.37 -5.43 -17.05
CA THR A 76 -1.58 -4.01 -17.36
C THR A 76 -2.97 -3.59 -16.90
N THR A 77 -3.08 -2.38 -16.37
CA THR A 77 -4.38 -1.78 -16.04
C THR A 77 -4.84 -0.83 -17.15
N ASP A 78 -6.08 -0.37 -17.07
CA ASP A 78 -6.59 0.69 -17.97
C ASP A 78 -5.96 2.07 -17.70
N ILE A 79 -4.96 2.13 -16.82
CA ILE A 79 -4.26 3.37 -16.43
C ILE A 79 -2.85 3.31 -17.00
N ASP A 80 -2.53 4.23 -17.90
CA ASP A 80 -1.19 4.34 -18.44
C ASP A 80 -0.13 4.41 -17.33
N ASN A 81 0.98 3.68 -17.49
CA ASN A 81 2.09 3.57 -16.54
C ASN A 81 1.75 2.90 -15.19
N LEU A 82 0.62 2.21 -15.06
CA LEU A 82 0.27 1.44 -13.86
C LEU A 82 0.01 -0.02 -14.20
N ASP A 83 0.92 -0.88 -13.77
CA ASP A 83 0.73 -2.33 -13.79
C ASP A 83 0.35 -2.87 -12.42
N ILE A 84 -0.18 -4.10 -12.37
CA ILE A 84 -0.59 -4.76 -11.13
C ILE A 84 -0.18 -6.23 -11.09
N ILE A 85 0.30 -6.68 -9.91
CA ILE A 85 0.31 -8.08 -9.53
C ILE A 85 -0.94 -8.29 -8.66
N PRO A 86 -1.98 -8.99 -9.16
CA PRO A 86 -3.24 -9.15 -8.44
C PRO A 86 -3.10 -10.14 -7.30
N SER A 87 -4.00 -10.02 -6.32
CA SER A 87 -4.21 -11.00 -5.27
C SER A 87 -5.29 -12.02 -5.65
N HIS A 88 -5.31 -13.13 -4.93
CA HIS A 88 -6.37 -14.14 -4.97
C HIS A 88 -6.66 -14.64 -3.56
N ILE A 89 -7.88 -15.19 -3.34
CA ILE A 89 -8.28 -15.70 -2.01
C ILE A 89 -7.36 -16.83 -1.52
N ASP A 90 -6.75 -17.58 -2.44
CA ASP A 90 -5.79 -18.65 -2.11
C ASP A 90 -4.55 -18.12 -1.38
N LEU A 91 -4.27 -16.81 -1.45
CA LEU A 91 -3.20 -16.18 -0.68
C LEU A 91 -3.37 -16.39 0.85
N VAL A 92 -4.58 -16.69 1.34
CA VAL A 92 -4.81 -17.15 2.73
C VAL A 92 -4.04 -18.44 3.01
N GLY A 93 -4.03 -19.37 2.05
CA GLY A 93 -3.29 -20.63 2.16
C GLY A 93 -1.78 -20.46 2.11
N ALA A 94 -1.30 -19.45 1.39
CA ALA A 94 0.12 -19.19 1.25
C ALA A 94 0.85 -19.02 2.59
N GLU A 95 0.23 -18.37 3.58
CA GLU A 95 0.84 -18.22 4.92
C GLU A 95 1.15 -19.57 5.59
N ILE A 96 0.30 -20.59 5.36
CA ILE A 96 0.50 -21.94 5.89
C ILE A 96 1.59 -22.65 5.09
N GLU A 97 1.55 -22.56 3.77
CA GLU A 97 2.49 -23.23 2.88
C GLU A 97 3.91 -22.67 3.02
N MET A 98 4.03 -21.37 3.19
CA MET A 98 5.31 -20.70 3.45
C MET A 98 5.99 -21.14 4.75
N LEU A 99 5.27 -21.70 5.74
CA LEU A 99 5.86 -22.11 7.03
C LEU A 99 7.02 -23.08 6.87
N ASN A 100 7.01 -23.91 5.83
CA ASN A 100 8.04 -24.90 5.55
C ASN A 100 9.04 -24.49 4.47
N MET A 101 8.96 -23.23 3.99
CA MET A 101 9.85 -22.72 2.96
C MET A 101 11.10 -22.07 3.58
N ASP A 102 12.24 -22.26 2.93
CA ASP A 102 13.49 -21.58 3.29
C ASP A 102 13.37 -20.08 3.01
N ASN A 103 13.89 -19.25 3.91
CA ASN A 103 13.86 -17.78 3.81
C ASN A 103 12.44 -17.21 3.60
N ARG A 104 11.44 -17.88 4.16
CA ARG A 104 10.02 -17.55 4.02
C ARG A 104 9.65 -16.09 4.28
N GLU A 105 10.43 -15.36 5.06
CA GLU A 105 10.22 -13.95 5.36
C GLU A 105 10.74 -12.99 4.26
N LYS A 106 11.42 -13.53 3.23
CA LYS A 106 12.09 -12.77 2.16
C LYS A 106 11.64 -13.17 0.75
N ILE A 107 10.61 -13.98 0.62
CA ILE A 107 10.14 -14.48 -0.69
C ILE A 107 9.71 -13.32 -1.57
N LEU A 108 8.90 -12.38 -1.06
CA LEU A 108 8.44 -11.24 -1.84
C LEU A 108 9.59 -10.33 -2.28
N ARG A 109 10.63 -10.17 -1.45
CA ARG A 109 11.84 -9.47 -1.85
C ARG A 109 12.53 -10.14 -3.03
N GLN A 110 12.65 -11.47 -2.99
CA GLN A 110 13.27 -12.24 -4.08
C GLN A 110 12.47 -12.16 -5.38
N LEU A 111 11.15 -12.10 -5.28
CA LEU A 111 10.25 -11.94 -6.43
C LEU A 111 10.35 -10.54 -7.06
N LEU A 112 10.43 -9.50 -6.25
CA LEU A 112 10.40 -8.11 -6.74
C LEU A 112 11.78 -7.59 -7.20
N GLU A 113 12.89 -8.08 -6.65
CA GLU A 113 14.23 -7.59 -6.98
C GLU A 113 14.57 -7.67 -8.47
N PRO A 114 14.24 -8.76 -9.23
CA PRO A 114 14.55 -8.86 -10.66
C PRO A 114 13.79 -7.87 -11.56
N ILE A 115 12.64 -7.37 -11.12
CA ILE A 115 11.78 -6.45 -11.87
C ILE A 115 11.83 -5.02 -11.36
N ARG A 116 12.56 -4.81 -10.27
CA ARG A 116 12.60 -3.52 -9.56
C ARG A 116 13.09 -2.37 -10.44
N ALA A 117 14.00 -2.64 -11.38
CA ALA A 117 14.57 -1.62 -12.26
C ALA A 117 13.61 -1.17 -13.38
N ASP A 118 12.54 -1.93 -13.61
CA ASP A 118 11.57 -1.67 -14.66
C ASP A 118 10.56 -0.58 -14.26
N TYR A 119 10.52 -0.22 -12.95
CA TYR A 119 9.56 0.72 -12.37
C TYR A 119 10.25 1.84 -11.60
N ASP A 120 9.62 3.03 -11.54
CA ASP A 120 10.01 4.11 -10.63
C ASP A 120 9.57 3.80 -9.18
N TYR A 121 8.35 3.25 -9.04
CA TYR A 121 7.76 2.88 -7.76
C TYR A 121 7.10 1.49 -7.80
N ILE A 122 7.28 0.72 -6.73
CA ILE A 122 6.52 -0.50 -6.47
C ILE A 122 5.74 -0.26 -5.17
N LEU A 123 4.41 -0.28 -5.24
CA LEU A 123 3.53 -0.07 -4.08
C LEU A 123 2.94 -1.41 -3.64
N ILE A 124 3.10 -1.77 -2.35
CA ILE A 124 2.57 -3.01 -1.80
C ILE A 124 1.40 -2.67 -0.86
N ASP A 125 0.18 -3.11 -1.22
CA ASP A 125 -0.99 -3.01 -0.34
C ASP A 125 -1.02 -4.18 0.64
N CYS A 126 -0.84 -3.90 1.92
CA CYS A 126 -0.79 -4.93 2.95
C CYS A 126 -2.17 -5.19 3.56
N SER A 127 -2.48 -6.45 3.85
CA SER A 127 -3.64 -6.80 4.67
C SER A 127 -3.57 -6.19 6.08
N PRO A 128 -4.68 -6.10 6.82
CA PRO A 128 -4.66 -5.59 8.20
C PRO A 128 -4.01 -6.56 9.19
N SER A 129 -3.72 -7.80 8.79
CA SER A 129 -3.00 -8.75 9.61
C SER A 129 -1.50 -8.42 9.65
N LEU A 130 -0.82 -8.73 10.76
CA LEU A 130 0.65 -8.77 10.81
C LEU A 130 1.16 -10.21 10.60
N GLY A 131 0.55 -10.93 9.66
CA GLY A 131 0.92 -12.26 9.25
C GLY A 131 2.20 -12.30 8.40
N LEU A 132 2.54 -13.50 7.91
CA LEU A 132 3.78 -13.72 7.17
C LEU A 132 3.83 -12.95 5.84
N ILE A 133 2.68 -12.70 5.20
CA ILE A 133 2.61 -11.88 3.97
C ILE A 133 3.00 -10.43 4.28
N THR A 134 2.48 -9.83 5.37
CA THR A 134 2.86 -8.46 5.77
C THR A 134 4.34 -8.38 6.17
N VAL A 135 4.88 -9.42 6.84
CA VAL A 135 6.32 -9.52 7.12
C VAL A 135 7.12 -9.53 5.83
N ASN A 136 6.70 -10.28 4.81
CA ASN A 136 7.31 -10.29 3.49
C ASN A 136 7.27 -8.91 2.81
N ALA A 137 6.13 -8.25 2.83
CA ALA A 137 5.98 -6.90 2.27
C ALA A 137 6.97 -5.91 2.91
N LEU A 138 7.06 -5.89 4.24
CA LEU A 138 7.98 -5.01 4.98
C LEU A 138 9.45 -5.44 4.82
N SER A 139 9.72 -6.74 4.59
CA SER A 139 11.07 -7.23 4.32
C SER A 139 11.55 -6.85 2.92
N ALA A 140 10.64 -6.71 1.96
CA ALA A 140 10.92 -6.30 0.58
C ALA A 140 11.02 -4.77 0.43
N ALA A 141 10.27 -4.01 1.22
CA ALA A 141 10.13 -2.57 1.08
C ALA A 141 11.38 -1.78 1.51
N ASP A 142 11.64 -0.67 0.83
CA ASP A 142 12.61 0.35 1.26
C ASP A 142 12.00 1.21 2.37
N SER A 143 10.69 1.47 2.27
CA SER A 143 10.00 2.28 3.27
C SER A 143 8.53 1.88 3.41
N VAL A 144 7.92 2.35 4.51
CA VAL A 144 6.51 2.08 4.81
C VAL A 144 5.75 3.38 5.06
N ILE A 145 4.61 3.53 4.36
CA ILE A 145 3.59 4.54 4.67
C ILE A 145 2.62 3.93 5.67
N ILE A 146 2.30 4.68 6.72
CA ILE A 146 1.39 4.26 7.77
C ILE A 146 0.13 5.14 7.70
N PRO A 147 -0.95 4.68 7.05
CA PRO A 147 -2.23 5.39 7.07
C PRO A 147 -2.82 5.38 8.48
N VAL A 148 -3.22 6.56 8.96
CA VAL A 148 -3.75 6.77 10.32
C VAL A 148 -5.12 7.44 10.20
N GLN A 149 -6.17 6.69 10.51
CA GLN A 149 -7.51 7.24 10.60
C GLN A 149 -7.63 8.16 11.82
N CYS A 150 -8.21 9.36 11.64
CA CYS A 150 -8.36 10.36 12.72
C CYS A 150 -9.48 9.98 13.72
N GLU A 151 -9.28 8.86 14.45
CA GLU A 151 -10.19 8.31 15.46
C GLU A 151 -9.46 7.97 16.76
N TYR A 152 -10.22 7.81 17.87
CA TYR A 152 -9.70 7.67 19.23
C TYR A 152 -8.59 6.59 19.41
N PHE A 153 -8.73 5.43 18.78
CA PHE A 153 -7.74 4.35 18.92
C PHE A 153 -6.57 4.42 17.91
N ALA A 154 -6.37 5.55 17.25
CA ALA A 154 -5.33 5.68 16.21
C ALA A 154 -3.93 5.38 16.76
N LEU A 155 -3.55 5.93 17.89
CA LEU A 155 -2.20 5.82 18.46
C LEU A 155 -1.87 4.43 19.01
N GLU A 156 -2.85 3.69 19.52
CA GLU A 156 -2.65 2.33 20.02
C GLU A 156 -2.23 1.38 18.87
N GLY A 157 -2.91 1.46 17.73
CA GLY A 157 -2.58 0.67 16.55
C GLY A 157 -1.18 0.97 15.99
N ILE A 158 -0.78 2.25 16.02
CA ILE A 158 0.55 2.69 15.58
C ILE A 158 1.65 2.05 16.44
N SER A 159 1.52 2.02 17.76
CA SER A 159 2.54 1.49 18.67
C SER A 159 2.86 0.02 18.39
N LYS A 160 1.84 -0.80 18.12
CA LYS A 160 2.02 -2.22 17.78
C LYS A 160 2.74 -2.40 16.45
N LEU A 161 2.35 -1.63 15.44
CA LEU A 161 3.00 -1.66 14.13
C LEU A 161 4.47 -1.20 14.22
N LEU A 162 4.77 -0.14 14.96
CA LEU A 162 6.14 0.35 15.14
C LEU A 162 7.05 -0.71 15.80
N ASN A 163 6.52 -1.47 16.77
CA ASN A 163 7.26 -2.60 17.34
C ASN A 163 7.56 -3.67 16.28
N THR A 164 6.60 -4.00 15.43
CA THR A 164 6.81 -4.96 14.33
C THR A 164 7.85 -4.43 13.32
N ILE A 165 7.76 -3.18 12.91
CA ILE A 165 8.75 -2.53 12.03
C ILE A 165 10.15 -2.60 12.66
N LYS A 166 10.28 -2.32 13.96
CA LYS A 166 11.55 -2.41 14.69
C LYS A 166 12.12 -3.83 14.67
N ILE A 167 11.29 -4.85 14.84
CA ILE A 167 11.74 -6.26 14.78
C ILE A 167 12.21 -6.60 13.37
N ILE A 168 11.45 -6.22 12.34
CA ILE A 168 11.81 -6.45 10.93
C ILE A 168 13.11 -5.72 10.58
N LYS A 169 13.24 -4.45 10.96
CA LYS A 169 14.46 -3.66 10.74
C LYS A 169 15.68 -4.32 11.36
N ASN A 170 15.55 -4.85 12.57
CA ASN A 170 16.68 -5.46 13.27
C ASN A 170 17.06 -6.85 12.74
N LYS A 171 16.11 -7.64 12.21
CA LYS A 171 16.34 -9.05 11.89
C LYS A 171 16.32 -9.38 10.40
N LEU A 172 15.54 -8.65 9.59
CA LEU A 172 15.23 -9.04 8.22
C LEU A 172 15.62 -7.98 7.19
N ASN A 173 15.33 -6.69 7.47
CA ASN A 173 15.55 -5.58 6.55
C ASN A 173 16.09 -4.34 7.29
N PRO A 174 17.40 -4.23 7.52
CA PRO A 174 18.00 -3.08 8.21
C PRO A 174 17.79 -1.74 7.50
N ALA A 175 17.53 -1.76 6.18
CA ALA A 175 17.31 -0.57 5.36
C ALA A 175 15.87 -0.03 5.42
N LEU A 176 14.92 -0.80 6.00
CA LEU A 176 13.52 -0.38 6.07
C LEU A 176 13.38 0.95 6.83
N GLU A 177 12.76 1.94 6.21
CA GLU A 177 12.49 3.23 6.82
C GLU A 177 10.99 3.51 6.94
N ILE A 178 10.60 4.48 7.76
CA ILE A 178 9.24 5.00 7.77
C ILE A 178 9.17 6.14 6.76
N GLU A 179 8.44 5.94 5.66
CA GLU A 179 8.18 6.98 4.66
C GLU A 179 7.38 8.14 5.25
N GLY A 180 6.36 7.80 6.02
CA GLY A 180 5.58 8.76 6.77
C GLY A 180 4.26 8.23 7.32
N PHE A 181 3.69 9.02 8.23
CA PHE A 181 2.33 8.84 8.75
C PHE A 181 1.37 9.67 7.93
N LEU A 182 0.40 9.02 7.29
CA LEU A 182 -0.61 9.68 6.47
C LEU A 182 -1.94 9.73 7.21
N LEU A 183 -2.40 10.93 7.54
CA LEU A 183 -3.72 11.10 8.16
C LEU A 183 -4.81 10.92 7.10
N THR A 184 -5.74 10.00 7.38
CA THR A 184 -6.82 9.61 6.48
C THR A 184 -8.18 9.90 7.08
N MET A 185 -9.20 10.01 6.22
CA MET A 185 -10.60 10.31 6.61
C MET A 185 -10.69 11.54 7.53
N TYR A 186 -9.76 12.49 7.32
CA TYR A 186 -9.71 13.71 8.09
C TYR A 186 -10.91 14.61 7.80
N ASP A 187 -11.54 15.12 8.84
CA ASP A 187 -12.59 16.14 8.76
C ASP A 187 -12.26 17.27 9.73
N SER A 188 -11.85 18.42 9.18
CA SER A 188 -11.43 19.60 9.97
C SER A 188 -12.53 20.18 10.86
N ARG A 189 -13.82 19.86 10.60
CA ARG A 189 -14.96 20.27 11.41
C ARG A 189 -15.07 19.49 12.74
N LEU A 190 -14.42 18.33 12.82
CA LEU A 190 -14.47 17.46 13.98
C LEU A 190 -13.32 17.77 14.93
N ARG A 191 -13.68 18.16 16.19
CA ARG A 191 -12.69 18.46 17.23
C ARG A 191 -11.75 17.27 17.48
N LEU A 192 -12.29 16.05 17.50
CA LEU A 192 -11.50 14.84 17.70
C LEU A 192 -10.46 14.65 16.58
N ALA A 193 -10.83 14.86 15.32
CA ALA A 193 -9.90 14.74 14.20
C ALA A 193 -8.73 15.71 14.32
N ASN A 194 -9.01 16.96 14.71
CA ASN A 194 -7.97 17.96 14.96
C ASN A 194 -7.06 17.57 16.13
N GLN A 195 -7.62 17.06 17.22
CA GLN A 195 -6.83 16.59 18.37
C GLN A 195 -5.88 15.44 17.98
N ILE A 196 -6.37 14.45 17.22
CA ILE A 196 -5.56 13.34 16.75
C ILE A 196 -4.47 13.83 15.77
N TYR A 197 -4.82 14.74 14.86
CA TYR A 197 -3.83 15.36 13.97
C TYR A 197 -2.69 16.00 14.77
N ASP A 198 -3.02 16.85 15.76
CA ASP A 198 -2.02 17.54 16.57
C ASP A 198 -1.17 16.58 17.40
N GLU A 199 -1.79 15.49 17.90
CA GLU A 199 -1.10 14.48 18.70
C GLU A 199 -0.13 13.65 17.86
N VAL A 200 -0.56 13.17 16.67
CA VAL A 200 0.30 12.45 15.72
C VAL A 200 1.44 13.36 15.28
N LYS A 201 1.17 14.62 14.97
CA LYS A 201 2.20 15.58 14.57
C LYS A 201 3.19 15.90 15.71
N ARG A 202 2.72 15.96 16.96
CA ARG A 202 3.59 16.16 18.13
C ARG A 202 4.55 14.99 18.35
N HIS A 203 4.06 13.74 18.15
CA HIS A 203 4.87 12.55 18.40
C HIS A 203 5.82 12.21 17.24
N PHE A 204 5.41 12.42 15.98
CA PHE A 204 6.14 11.98 14.81
C PHE A 204 6.72 13.10 13.94
N GLN A 205 6.41 14.33 14.23
CA GLN A 205 7.00 15.55 13.65
C GLN A 205 7.14 15.50 12.12
N GLU A 206 8.38 15.52 11.62
CA GLU A 206 8.70 15.53 10.18
C GLU A 206 8.32 14.24 9.45
N LEU A 207 8.03 13.17 10.18
CA LEU A 207 7.53 11.93 9.59
C LEU A 207 6.03 11.99 9.26
N VAL A 208 5.31 13.05 9.63
CA VAL A 208 3.90 13.21 9.26
C VAL A 208 3.81 13.93 7.92
N PHE A 209 3.16 13.33 6.94
CA PHE A 209 2.92 13.97 5.65
C PHE A 209 2.21 15.30 5.83
N LYS A 210 2.59 16.30 5.02
CA LYS A 210 1.90 17.59 4.97
C LYS A 210 0.50 17.42 4.38
N THR A 211 0.40 16.52 3.44
CA THR A 211 -0.88 16.13 2.81
C THR A 211 -1.70 15.28 3.77
N VAL A 212 -3.00 15.56 3.85
CA VAL A 212 -4.00 14.73 4.55
C VAL A 212 -5.05 14.25 3.55
N ILE A 213 -5.55 13.03 3.74
CA ILE A 213 -6.66 12.52 2.93
C ILE A 213 -7.96 12.82 3.65
N GLN A 214 -8.70 13.76 3.12
CA GLN A 214 -9.98 14.16 3.67
C GLN A 214 -11.05 13.09 3.45
N ARG A 215 -12.04 13.01 4.36
CA ARG A 215 -13.20 12.17 4.15
C ARG A 215 -13.94 12.61 2.87
N ASN A 216 -14.08 11.71 1.91
CA ASN A 216 -14.69 11.99 0.62
C ASN A 216 -15.46 10.77 0.11
N VAL A 217 -16.72 10.98 -0.27
CA VAL A 217 -17.62 9.91 -0.73
C VAL A 217 -17.12 9.30 -2.03
N LYS A 218 -16.49 10.09 -2.91
CA LYS A 218 -15.95 9.62 -4.19
C LYS A 218 -14.89 8.53 -4.05
N LEU A 219 -14.10 8.57 -2.96
CA LEU A 219 -13.14 7.51 -2.62
C LEU A 219 -13.82 6.17 -2.25
N SER A 220 -15.07 6.21 -1.78
CA SER A 220 -15.84 5.00 -1.47
C SER A 220 -16.66 4.51 -2.65
N GLU A 221 -17.03 5.38 -3.58
CA GLU A 221 -17.79 5.05 -4.78
C GLU A 221 -16.91 4.46 -5.89
N SER A 222 -15.76 5.08 -6.14
CA SER A 222 -14.89 4.77 -7.28
C SER A 222 -14.48 3.29 -7.40
N PRO A 223 -14.18 2.53 -6.32
CA PRO A 223 -13.82 1.11 -6.44
C PRO A 223 -14.97 0.24 -6.96
N SER A 224 -16.24 0.62 -6.74
CA SER A 224 -17.39 -0.12 -7.30
C SER A 224 -17.51 -0.01 -8.81
N HIS A 225 -16.76 0.91 -9.41
CA HIS A 225 -16.65 1.10 -10.86
C HIS A 225 -15.32 0.56 -11.43
N GLY A 226 -14.49 -0.09 -10.59
CA GLY A 226 -13.16 -0.56 -10.99
C GLY A 226 -12.19 0.58 -11.32
N LEU A 227 -12.40 1.79 -10.78
CA LEU A 227 -11.63 2.98 -11.11
C LEU A 227 -11.00 3.63 -9.87
N PRO A 228 -9.77 4.13 -9.95
CA PRO A 228 -9.25 5.05 -8.96
C PRO A 228 -9.98 6.39 -9.04
N VAL A 229 -10.00 7.13 -7.95
CA VAL A 229 -10.77 8.38 -7.84
C VAL A 229 -10.38 9.43 -8.87
N ILE A 230 -9.13 9.46 -9.31
CA ILE A 230 -8.66 10.44 -10.30
C ILE A 230 -9.32 10.25 -11.67
N LEU A 231 -9.66 9.01 -12.04
CA LEU A 231 -10.41 8.70 -13.26
C LEU A 231 -11.92 8.79 -13.04
N TYR A 232 -12.40 8.50 -11.83
CA TYR A 232 -13.82 8.55 -11.49
C TYR A 232 -14.33 9.98 -11.33
N ASP A 233 -13.59 10.84 -10.61
CA ASP A 233 -13.91 12.25 -10.37
C ASP A 233 -12.62 13.04 -10.07
N ALA A 234 -11.96 13.52 -11.13
CA ALA A 234 -10.69 14.23 -11.05
C ALA A 234 -10.77 15.53 -10.20
N ASP A 235 -11.94 16.17 -10.18
CA ASP A 235 -12.15 17.41 -9.44
C ASP A 235 -12.46 17.22 -7.96
N SER A 236 -12.73 15.98 -7.53
CA SER A 236 -13.03 15.67 -6.14
C SER A 236 -11.88 16.01 -5.21
N THR A 237 -12.20 16.29 -3.95
CA THR A 237 -11.19 16.49 -2.90
C THR A 237 -10.31 15.25 -2.71
N GLY A 238 -10.90 14.06 -2.84
CA GLY A 238 -10.17 12.80 -2.76
C GLY A 238 -9.08 12.67 -3.82
N SER A 239 -9.39 13.00 -5.07
CA SER A 239 -8.44 13.03 -6.18
C SER A 239 -7.31 14.05 -5.94
N LYS A 240 -7.68 15.28 -5.61
CA LYS A 240 -6.70 16.36 -5.35
C LYS A 240 -5.76 16.03 -4.19
N ASN A 241 -6.27 15.40 -3.13
CA ASN A 241 -5.43 14.99 -1.99
C ASN A 241 -4.42 13.89 -2.40
N HIS A 242 -4.82 12.87 -3.16
CA HIS A 242 -3.89 11.82 -3.59
C HIS A 242 -2.86 12.33 -4.60
N LEU A 243 -3.24 13.24 -5.50
CA LEU A 243 -2.29 13.89 -6.40
C LEU A 243 -1.28 14.75 -5.62
N ALA A 244 -1.70 15.44 -4.56
CA ALA A 244 -0.82 16.20 -3.68
C ALA A 244 0.14 15.26 -2.91
N LEU A 245 -0.37 14.11 -2.42
CA LEU A 245 0.45 13.08 -1.78
C LEU A 245 1.51 12.52 -2.73
N ALA A 246 1.14 12.21 -3.97
CA ALA A 246 2.08 11.73 -4.97
C ALA A 246 3.21 12.73 -5.24
N LYS A 247 2.88 14.02 -5.38
CA LYS A 247 3.88 15.09 -5.53
C LYS A 247 4.79 15.21 -4.30
N GLU A 248 4.24 15.07 -3.10
CA GLU A 248 5.02 15.11 -1.85
C GLU A 248 5.99 13.93 -1.78
N ILE A 249 5.56 12.71 -2.16
CA ILE A 249 6.40 11.51 -2.21
C ILE A 249 7.50 11.65 -3.26
N ILE A 250 7.20 12.13 -4.47
CA ILE A 250 8.21 12.38 -5.51
C ILE A 250 9.26 13.35 -4.98
N SER A 251 8.84 14.48 -4.37
CA SER A 251 9.76 15.48 -3.84
C SER A 251 10.65 14.96 -2.70
N LYS A 252 10.17 14.02 -1.89
CA LYS A 252 10.96 13.41 -0.80
C LYS A 252 12.00 12.43 -1.32
N ASN A 253 11.77 11.84 -2.51
CA ASN A 253 12.57 10.77 -3.06
C ASN A 253 13.42 11.18 -4.30
N SER A 254 13.44 12.47 -4.60
CA SER A 254 14.24 13.08 -5.68
C SER A 254 15.67 13.38 -5.26
#